data_0f57c903f631876827bdd3da53a7009a
#
_entry.id   0f57c903f631876827bdd3da53a7009a
#
_cell.length_a   1.000
_cell.length_b   1.000
_cell.length_c   1.000
_cell.angle_alpha   90.00
_cell.angle_beta   90.00
_cell.angle_gamma   90.00
#
_symmetry.space_group_name_H-M   'P 1'
#
loop_
_entity.id
_entity.type
_entity.pdbx_description
1 polymer ?
#
loop_
_entity_poly.entity_id
_entity_poly.type
_entity_poly.pdbx_seq_one_letter_code
_entity_poly.pdbx_strand_id
1 'polypeptide(L)'
;IGKEKNVIEEKLNEPVVNAELLNDSAEKINQLYDKGLSKSELSDEKKKLIEELADKIEIEDESDNLNKVKDEISSLEKNIVRERILDKGVRPDNRKSDEIRDLESEVGVLPRVHGSSLFKRGETQALGTVTLASLSEKQKLDFLSPITEKTFMLHYNFPPYSVGESGRFMTSRREQGHGALAERAIKPVLPSEEDWPYAMRVVSDIMSSNGSTSMASVCAGILSLMDGGVPIKETVAGIAMGLILNPDGKYAILTDIQGLEDHLGDMDFKVAGSRTGVTALQMDIKVKGVTPQ
;
A
#
# COMPACT_ATOMS: atom_id res chain seq x y z
N ILE A 1 -31.67 -9.22 -18.48
CA ILE A 1 -32.79 -9.96 -17.91
C ILE A 1 -32.24 -10.70 -16.71
N GLY A 2 -32.13 -9.99 -15.58
CA GLY A 2 -31.68 -10.56 -14.32
C GLY A 2 -32.77 -11.35 -13.63
N LYS A 3 -32.40 -12.43 -12.95
CA LYS A 3 -33.28 -13.08 -11.98
C LYS A 3 -33.30 -12.23 -10.71
N GLU A 4 -34.40 -12.17 -9.99
CA GLU A 4 -34.47 -11.61 -8.65
C GLU A 4 -33.41 -12.27 -7.79
N LYS A 5 -32.64 -11.44 -7.07
CA LYS A 5 -31.67 -11.94 -6.10
C LYS A 5 -32.43 -12.58 -4.95
N ASN A 6 -32.05 -13.81 -4.58
CA ASN A 6 -32.52 -14.38 -3.33
C ASN A 6 -32.14 -13.42 -2.20
N VAL A 7 -33.12 -12.91 -1.48
CA VAL A 7 -32.88 -12.19 -0.23
C VAL A 7 -32.48 -13.25 0.78
N ILE A 8 -31.17 -13.36 1.02
CA ILE A 8 -30.65 -14.08 2.18
C ILE A 8 -30.90 -13.12 3.34
N GLU A 9 -31.84 -13.49 4.25
CA GLU A 9 -31.90 -12.83 5.54
C GLU A 9 -30.55 -13.09 6.23
N GLU A 10 -29.64 -12.11 6.17
CA GLU A 10 -28.49 -12.10 7.05
C GLU A 10 -29.06 -12.09 8.47
N LYS A 11 -28.91 -13.19 9.20
CA LYS A 11 -29.05 -13.13 10.66
C LYS A 11 -28.02 -12.13 11.12
N LEU A 12 -28.47 -10.92 11.45
CA LEU A 12 -27.67 -9.93 12.13
C LEU A 12 -27.12 -10.66 13.37
N ASN A 13 -25.81 -10.94 13.39
CA ASN A 13 -25.18 -11.50 14.54
C ASN A 13 -25.40 -10.50 15.69
N GLU A 14 -26.07 -10.95 16.74
CA GLU A 14 -26.22 -10.12 17.93
C GLU A 14 -24.81 -9.73 18.43
N PRO A 15 -24.58 -8.45 18.79
CA PRO A 15 -23.28 -8.01 19.25
C PRO A 15 -22.86 -8.83 20.46
N VAL A 16 -21.65 -9.34 20.44
CA VAL A 16 -21.07 -10.16 21.50
C VAL A 16 -20.51 -9.27 22.61
N VAL A 17 -20.00 -8.09 22.23
CA VAL A 17 -19.46 -7.09 23.16
C VAL A 17 -20.60 -6.16 23.60
N ASN A 18 -20.81 -6.02 24.88
CA ASN A 18 -21.83 -5.09 25.40
C ASN A 18 -21.42 -3.63 25.19
N ALA A 19 -22.40 -2.70 25.23
CA ALA A 19 -22.20 -1.30 24.93
C ALA A 19 -21.19 -0.60 25.89
N GLU A 20 -21.09 -1.02 27.14
CA GLU A 20 -20.17 -0.47 28.14
C GLU A 20 -18.73 -0.85 27.78
N LEU A 21 -18.48 -2.11 27.50
CA LEU A 21 -17.16 -2.60 27.06
C LEU A 21 -16.73 -2.00 25.72
N LEU A 22 -17.67 -1.77 24.79
CA LEU A 22 -17.38 -1.08 23.53
C LEU A 22 -16.98 0.39 23.76
N ASN A 23 -17.65 1.10 24.66
CA ASN A 23 -17.29 2.48 25.01
C ASN A 23 -15.91 2.57 25.66
N ASP A 24 -15.61 1.71 26.63
CA ASP A 24 -14.29 1.62 27.25
C ASP A 24 -13.20 1.31 26.20
N SER A 25 -13.51 0.44 25.26
CA SER A 25 -12.61 0.09 24.17
C SER A 25 -12.39 1.26 23.20
N ALA A 26 -13.43 2.05 22.93
CA ALA A 26 -13.32 3.25 22.10
C ALA A 26 -12.38 4.30 22.73
N GLU A 27 -12.47 4.50 24.06
CA GLU A 27 -11.55 5.39 24.75
C GLU A 27 -10.10 4.89 24.70
N LYS A 28 -9.89 3.60 24.94
CA LYS A 28 -8.55 2.99 24.85
C LYS A 28 -7.98 3.11 23.44
N ILE A 29 -8.74 2.81 22.40
CA ILE A 29 -8.31 2.93 21.00
C ILE A 29 -7.94 4.38 20.67
N ASN A 30 -8.75 5.37 21.06
CA ASN A 30 -8.40 6.78 20.88
C ASN A 30 -7.08 7.15 21.56
N GLN A 31 -6.85 6.69 22.80
CA GLN A 31 -5.60 6.92 23.52
C GLN A 31 -4.39 6.28 22.83
N LEU A 32 -4.55 5.10 22.19
CA LEU A 32 -3.48 4.47 21.43
C LEU A 32 -3.06 5.33 20.22
N TYR A 33 -4.02 5.90 19.51
CA TYR A 33 -3.74 6.81 18.40
C TYR A 33 -3.11 8.13 18.83
N ASP A 34 -3.51 8.64 19.99
CA ASP A 34 -2.92 9.87 20.55
C ASP A 34 -1.43 9.69 20.94
N LYS A 35 -0.99 8.46 21.22
CA LYS A 35 0.40 8.14 21.52
C LYS A 35 1.32 8.14 20.29
N GLY A 36 0.78 8.09 19.07
CA GLY A 36 1.56 8.05 17.83
C GLY A 36 2.44 6.80 17.71
N LEU A 37 1.92 5.63 18.09
CA LEU A 37 2.63 4.35 18.05
C LEU A 37 2.95 3.92 16.62
N SER A 38 4.06 3.20 16.45
CA SER A 38 4.37 2.50 15.19
C SER A 38 3.31 1.43 14.87
N LYS A 39 3.28 0.98 13.60
CA LYS A 39 2.36 -0.08 13.15
C LYS A 39 2.46 -1.34 14.01
N SER A 40 3.67 -1.75 14.38
CA SER A 40 3.92 -2.95 15.20
C SER A 40 3.38 -2.77 16.61
N GLU A 41 3.75 -1.68 17.28
CA GLU A 41 3.31 -1.38 18.63
C GLU A 41 1.78 -1.25 18.73
N LEU A 42 1.17 -0.58 17.75
CA LEU A 42 -0.29 -0.45 17.68
C LEU A 42 -0.98 -1.82 17.52
N SER A 43 -0.40 -2.70 16.68
CA SER A 43 -0.91 -4.06 16.48
C SER A 43 -0.84 -4.88 17.76
N ASP A 44 0.28 -4.81 18.50
CA ASP A 44 0.48 -5.53 19.74
C ASP A 44 -0.47 -5.05 20.87
N GLU A 45 -0.66 -3.73 20.99
CA GLU A 45 -1.59 -3.17 21.98
C GLU A 45 -3.05 -3.50 21.65
N LYS A 46 -3.43 -3.49 20.37
CA LYS A 46 -4.78 -3.93 19.96
C LYS A 46 -5.01 -5.42 20.23
N LYS A 47 -3.99 -6.26 20.01
CA LYS A 47 -4.09 -7.69 20.31
C LYS A 47 -4.34 -7.92 21.80
N LYS A 48 -3.61 -7.23 22.68
CA LYS A 48 -3.86 -7.28 24.15
C LYS A 48 -5.27 -6.85 24.50
N LEU A 49 -5.76 -5.75 23.89
CA LEU A 49 -7.12 -5.28 24.13
C LEU A 49 -8.17 -6.32 23.73
N ILE A 50 -7.99 -7.00 22.60
CA ILE A 50 -8.89 -8.06 22.13
C ILE A 50 -8.87 -9.26 23.07
N GLU A 51 -7.68 -9.67 23.54
CA GLU A 51 -7.52 -10.76 24.50
C GLU A 51 -8.19 -10.41 25.84
N GLU A 52 -7.97 -9.21 26.38
CA GLU A 52 -8.64 -8.73 27.62
C GLU A 52 -10.17 -8.70 27.50
N LEU A 53 -10.69 -8.37 26.33
CA LEU A 53 -12.15 -8.37 26.08
C LEU A 53 -12.70 -9.78 25.96
N ALA A 54 -11.99 -10.66 25.26
CA ALA A 54 -12.39 -12.05 25.10
C ALA A 54 -12.48 -12.76 26.46
N ASP A 55 -11.56 -12.49 27.37
CA ASP A 55 -11.56 -13.03 28.73
C ASP A 55 -12.75 -12.55 29.60
N LYS A 56 -13.30 -11.35 29.28
CA LYS A 56 -14.44 -10.78 30.01
C LYS A 56 -15.81 -11.27 29.51
N ILE A 57 -15.82 -11.91 28.35
CA ILE A 57 -17.05 -12.39 27.70
C ILE A 57 -17.16 -13.88 27.98
N GLU A 58 -18.07 -14.27 28.90
CA GLU A 58 -18.39 -15.69 29.18
C GLU A 58 -19.11 -16.29 27.97
N ILE A 59 -18.46 -17.15 27.19
CA ILE A 59 -19.05 -17.71 25.99
C ILE A 59 -18.70 -19.21 25.79
N GLU A 60 -19.66 -19.95 25.27
CA GLU A 60 -19.64 -21.42 25.15
C GLU A 60 -18.66 -21.98 24.10
N ASP A 61 -18.09 -21.14 23.18
CA ASP A 61 -17.14 -21.57 22.14
C ASP A 61 -16.03 -20.51 21.93
N GLU A 62 -14.84 -20.75 22.50
CA GLU A 62 -13.71 -19.81 22.53
C GLU A 62 -13.23 -19.34 21.16
N SER A 63 -13.27 -20.18 20.13
CA SER A 63 -12.68 -19.85 18.82
C SER A 63 -13.58 -18.95 17.96
N ASP A 64 -14.88 -19.14 18.01
CA ASP A 64 -15.85 -18.34 17.25
C ASP A 64 -16.00 -16.95 17.84
N ASN A 65 -15.86 -16.83 19.14
CA ASN A 65 -16.00 -15.59 19.90
C ASN A 65 -14.82 -14.64 19.75
N LEU A 66 -13.61 -15.14 19.75
CA LEU A 66 -12.42 -14.33 19.50
C LEU A 66 -12.49 -13.66 18.12
N ASN A 67 -13.04 -14.33 17.11
CA ASN A 67 -13.21 -13.77 15.79
C ASN A 67 -14.31 -12.68 15.79
N LYS A 68 -15.42 -12.92 16.48
CA LYS A 68 -16.51 -11.92 16.61
C LYS A 68 -16.05 -10.66 17.33
N VAL A 69 -15.31 -10.82 18.46
CA VAL A 69 -14.71 -9.68 19.17
C VAL A 69 -13.74 -8.91 18.27
N LYS A 70 -12.90 -9.59 17.49
CA LYS A 70 -12.00 -8.95 16.52
C LYS A 70 -12.76 -8.14 15.49
N ASP A 71 -13.84 -8.68 14.94
CA ASP A 71 -14.65 -8.01 13.93
C ASP A 71 -15.35 -6.76 14.49
N GLU A 72 -15.90 -6.86 15.73
CA GLU A 72 -16.52 -5.72 16.40
C GLU A 72 -15.50 -4.62 16.74
N ILE A 73 -14.33 -4.97 17.27
CA ILE A 73 -13.24 -4.02 17.53
C ILE A 73 -12.71 -3.41 16.25
N SER A 74 -12.59 -4.18 15.17
CA SER A 74 -12.18 -3.66 13.87
C SER A 74 -13.21 -2.67 13.31
N SER A 75 -14.50 -2.95 13.48
CA SER A 75 -15.58 -2.04 13.08
C SER A 75 -15.60 -0.76 13.92
N LEU A 76 -15.38 -0.88 15.23
CA LEU A 76 -15.24 0.26 16.14
C LEU A 76 -14.04 1.13 15.76
N GLU A 77 -12.88 0.51 15.56
CA GLU A 77 -11.66 1.18 15.11
C GLU A 77 -11.89 1.95 13.80
N LYS A 78 -12.56 1.31 12.84
CA LYS A 78 -12.91 1.95 11.56
C LYS A 78 -13.68 3.23 11.77
N ASN A 79 -14.69 3.21 12.63
CA ASN A 79 -15.51 4.38 12.91
C ASN A 79 -14.69 5.48 13.59
N ILE A 80 -13.90 5.12 14.61
CA ILE A 80 -13.02 6.07 15.35
C ILE A 80 -12.04 6.76 14.41
N VAL A 81 -11.33 6.00 13.58
CA VAL A 81 -10.34 6.56 12.65
C VAL A 81 -11.01 7.47 11.63
N ARG A 82 -12.16 7.08 11.09
CA ARG A 82 -12.92 7.89 10.14
C ARG A 82 -13.42 9.21 10.75
N GLU A 83 -13.97 9.16 11.97
CA GLU A 83 -14.38 10.36 12.72
C GLU A 83 -13.20 11.27 13.04
N ARG A 84 -12.07 10.72 13.49
CA ARG A 84 -10.85 11.52 13.73
C ARG A 84 -10.41 12.27 12.48
N ILE A 85 -10.40 11.61 11.32
CA ILE A 85 -10.00 12.22 10.06
C ILE A 85 -11.04 13.24 9.58
N LEU A 86 -12.32 12.88 9.57
CA LEU A 86 -13.39 13.73 9.03
C LEU A 86 -13.72 14.92 9.92
N ASP A 87 -13.72 14.76 11.25
CA ASP A 87 -14.18 15.77 12.17
C ASP A 87 -13.05 16.58 12.80
N LYS A 88 -11.94 15.91 13.13
CA LYS A 88 -10.79 16.55 13.76
C LYS A 88 -9.66 16.88 12.78
N GLY A 89 -9.69 16.31 11.55
CA GLY A 89 -8.61 16.46 10.57
C GLY A 89 -7.29 15.82 11.00
N VAL A 90 -7.34 14.81 11.91
CA VAL A 90 -6.16 14.16 12.48
C VAL A 90 -6.11 12.72 12.02
N ARG A 91 -5.00 12.33 11.39
CA ARG A 91 -4.75 10.97 10.88
C ARG A 91 -4.26 10.03 12.00
N PRO A 92 -4.23 8.71 11.77
CA PRO A 92 -3.76 7.73 12.76
C PRO A 92 -2.33 7.97 13.27
N ASP A 93 -1.47 8.57 12.46
CA ASP A 93 -0.09 8.93 12.78
C ASP A 93 0.08 10.42 13.11
N ASN A 94 -1.01 11.12 13.42
CA ASN A 94 -1.07 12.53 13.77
C ASN A 94 -0.67 13.51 12.67
N ARG A 95 -0.45 13.05 11.40
CA ARG A 95 -0.26 13.94 10.24
C ARG A 95 -1.56 14.66 9.88
N LYS A 96 -1.42 15.78 9.18
CA LYS A 96 -2.51 16.46 8.46
C LYS A 96 -2.83 15.71 7.15
N SER A 97 -3.95 16.05 6.54
CA SER A 97 -4.43 15.39 5.31
C SER A 97 -3.47 15.50 4.13
N ASP A 98 -2.70 16.56 4.04
CA ASP A 98 -1.76 16.88 2.94
C ASP A 98 -0.29 16.59 3.27
N GLU A 99 0.00 16.10 4.46
CA GLU A 99 1.37 15.79 4.89
C GLU A 99 1.85 14.45 4.35
N ILE A 100 3.09 14.46 3.85
CA ILE A 100 3.83 13.26 3.42
C ILE A 100 4.71 12.79 4.57
N ARG A 101 4.88 11.48 4.73
CA ARG A 101 5.82 10.89 5.69
C ARG A 101 7.25 11.29 5.36
N ASP A 102 8.14 11.20 6.34
CA ASP A 102 9.57 11.47 6.15
C ASP A 102 10.15 10.62 5.03
N LEU A 103 10.93 11.28 4.16
CA LEU A 103 11.57 10.67 3.01
C LEU A 103 13.08 10.59 3.24
N GLU A 104 13.63 9.40 3.06
CA GLU A 104 15.05 9.15 3.03
C GLU A 104 15.39 8.38 1.75
N SER A 105 16.51 8.70 1.12
CA SER A 105 16.99 7.97 -0.06
C SER A 105 18.49 7.93 -0.10
N GLU A 106 19.02 6.76 -0.47
CA GLU A 106 20.44 6.52 -0.67
C GLU A 106 20.65 5.84 -2.03
N VAL A 107 21.75 6.11 -2.68
CA VAL A 107 22.18 5.45 -3.92
C VAL A 107 23.55 4.83 -3.75
N GLY A 108 23.95 3.92 -4.64
CA GLY A 108 25.22 3.22 -4.52
C GLY A 108 25.29 2.28 -3.30
N VAL A 109 24.15 1.80 -2.82
CA VAL A 109 24.05 0.99 -1.58
C VAL A 109 24.73 -0.37 -1.74
N LEU A 110 24.68 -0.97 -2.92
CA LEU A 110 25.26 -2.27 -3.22
C LEU A 110 26.45 -2.14 -4.18
N PRO A 111 27.66 -2.60 -3.80
CA PRO A 111 28.89 -2.31 -4.56
C PRO A 111 29.05 -3.14 -5.84
N ARG A 112 28.22 -4.17 -6.10
CA ARG A 112 28.44 -5.12 -7.21
C ARG A 112 27.37 -5.06 -8.30
N VAL A 113 26.32 -4.32 -8.09
CA VAL A 113 25.28 -4.08 -9.09
C VAL A 113 25.63 -2.86 -9.94
N HIS A 114 25.01 -2.68 -11.10
CA HIS A 114 25.28 -1.53 -11.95
C HIS A 114 24.74 -0.22 -11.37
N GLY A 115 23.64 -0.28 -10.62
CA GLY A 115 23.12 0.80 -9.83
C GLY A 115 22.19 0.26 -8.74
N SER A 116 22.09 0.96 -7.62
CA SER A 116 21.26 0.57 -6.49
C SER A 116 20.76 1.78 -5.71
N SER A 117 19.62 1.61 -5.07
CA SER A 117 19.04 2.63 -4.19
C SER A 117 18.29 2.01 -3.04
N LEU A 118 18.27 2.68 -1.92
CA LEU A 118 17.34 2.45 -0.82
C LEU A 118 16.41 3.67 -0.74
N PHE A 119 15.13 3.45 -0.94
CA PHE A 119 14.11 4.47 -0.78
C PHE A 119 13.25 4.15 0.44
N LYS A 120 13.12 5.12 1.33
CA LYS A 120 12.34 5.02 2.55
C LYS A 120 11.30 6.13 2.60
N ARG A 121 10.08 5.80 2.96
CA ARG A 121 8.97 6.72 3.22
C ARG A 121 8.27 6.28 4.50
N GLY A 122 8.58 6.95 5.61
CA GLY A 122 8.22 6.48 6.94
C GLY A 122 8.69 5.05 7.16
N GLU A 123 7.77 4.14 7.47
CA GLU A 123 8.09 2.71 7.69
C GLU A 123 8.18 1.88 6.40
N THR A 124 7.82 2.44 5.24
CA THR A 124 7.91 1.71 3.96
C THR A 124 9.31 1.85 3.37
N GLN A 125 9.97 0.73 3.06
CA GLN A 125 11.30 0.67 2.48
C GLN A 125 11.34 -0.21 1.25
N ALA A 126 11.98 0.28 0.17
CA ALA A 126 12.22 -0.46 -1.06
C ALA A 126 13.71 -0.38 -1.44
N LEU A 127 14.34 -1.53 -1.60
CA LEU A 127 15.68 -1.66 -2.16
C LEU A 127 15.55 -1.85 -3.67
N GLY A 128 16.02 -0.87 -4.44
CA GLY A 128 16.08 -0.96 -5.89
C GLY A 128 17.45 -1.38 -6.36
N THR A 129 17.52 -2.25 -7.36
CA THR A 129 18.76 -2.61 -8.03
C THR A 129 18.56 -2.61 -9.54
N VAL A 130 19.57 -2.18 -10.29
CA VAL A 130 19.53 -2.24 -11.75
C VAL A 130 20.66 -3.10 -12.28
N THR A 131 20.34 -3.94 -13.27
CA THR A 131 21.30 -4.68 -14.07
C THR A 131 21.16 -4.24 -15.52
N LEU A 132 22.27 -3.90 -16.13
CA LEU A 132 22.40 -3.55 -17.54
C LEU A 132 23.03 -4.71 -18.27
N ALA A 133 22.49 -5.05 -19.43
CA ALA A 133 22.99 -6.15 -20.26
C ALA A 133 22.91 -5.80 -21.75
N SER A 134 23.51 -6.61 -22.60
CA SER A 134 23.40 -6.43 -24.05
C SER A 134 21.95 -6.61 -24.51
N LEU A 135 21.61 -6.06 -25.67
CA LEU A 135 20.25 -6.20 -26.24
C LEU A 135 19.86 -7.65 -26.56
N SER A 136 20.83 -8.60 -26.61
CA SER A 136 20.54 -10.04 -26.73
C SER A 136 19.80 -10.61 -25.51
N GLU A 137 19.88 -9.92 -24.37
CA GLU A 137 19.23 -10.30 -23.10
C GLU A 137 17.83 -9.70 -22.92
N LYS A 138 17.22 -9.18 -24.00
CA LYS A 138 15.82 -8.77 -24.00
C LYS A 138 14.91 -9.89 -23.54
N GLN A 139 13.91 -9.55 -22.75
CA GLN A 139 12.88 -10.53 -22.39
C GLN A 139 12.03 -10.87 -23.61
N LYS A 140 12.02 -12.14 -24.01
CA LYS A 140 11.10 -12.64 -25.03
C LYS A 140 9.72 -12.85 -24.43
N LEU A 141 8.70 -12.41 -25.14
CA LEU A 141 7.29 -12.51 -24.75
C LEU A 141 6.56 -13.44 -25.71
N ASP A 142 5.91 -14.46 -25.17
CA ASP A 142 5.06 -15.38 -25.93
C ASP A 142 3.59 -15.17 -25.55
N PHE A 143 3.02 -14.07 -26.04
CA PHE A 143 1.63 -13.69 -25.81
C PHE A 143 0.93 -13.41 -27.14
N LEU A 144 -0.40 -13.31 -27.12
CA LEU A 144 -1.23 -12.88 -28.26
C LEU A 144 -1.09 -11.35 -28.56
N SER A 145 -0.01 -10.72 -28.13
CA SER A 145 0.31 -9.32 -28.35
C SER A 145 1.30 -9.18 -29.52
N PRO A 146 1.25 -8.08 -30.29
CA PRO A 146 2.27 -7.79 -31.28
C PRO A 146 3.66 -7.48 -30.68
N ILE A 147 3.72 -7.21 -29.38
CA ILE A 147 4.99 -6.98 -28.67
C ILE A 147 5.59 -8.33 -28.28
N THR A 148 6.69 -8.69 -28.92
CA THR A 148 7.38 -9.97 -28.72
C THR A 148 8.62 -9.87 -27.82
N GLU A 149 9.09 -8.67 -27.55
CA GLU A 149 10.30 -8.43 -26.76
C GLU A 149 10.16 -7.19 -25.88
N LYS A 150 10.88 -7.20 -24.76
CA LYS A 150 11.02 -6.05 -23.85
C LYS A 150 12.49 -5.80 -23.53
N THR A 151 12.91 -4.56 -23.68
CA THR A 151 14.24 -4.09 -23.26
C THR A 151 14.29 -3.61 -21.82
N PHE A 152 13.14 -3.23 -21.27
CA PHE A 152 13.00 -2.82 -19.86
C PHE A 152 12.10 -3.80 -19.12
N MET A 153 12.58 -4.28 -17.97
CA MET A 153 11.90 -5.20 -17.09
C MET A 153 11.94 -4.65 -15.66
N LEU A 154 10.80 -4.72 -14.95
CA LEU A 154 10.77 -4.44 -13.53
C LEU A 154 10.17 -5.63 -12.79
N HIS A 155 10.96 -6.20 -11.88
CA HIS A 155 10.55 -7.29 -11.01
C HIS A 155 10.35 -6.74 -9.58
N TYR A 156 9.19 -7.01 -9.04
CA TYR A 156 8.78 -6.58 -7.71
C TYR A 156 8.67 -7.80 -6.80
N ASN A 157 9.35 -7.77 -5.67
CA ASN A 157 9.35 -8.81 -4.68
C ASN A 157 8.78 -8.28 -3.36
N PHE A 158 7.80 -8.99 -2.83
CA PHE A 158 7.17 -8.68 -1.55
C PHE A 158 7.31 -9.87 -0.58
N PRO A 159 8.48 -10.06 0.00
CA PRO A 159 8.70 -11.17 0.91
C PRO A 159 7.90 -11.02 2.21
N PRO A 160 7.51 -12.12 2.87
CA PRO A 160 6.72 -12.08 4.10
C PRO A 160 7.35 -11.25 5.22
N TYR A 161 8.66 -11.21 5.32
CA TYR A 161 9.35 -10.41 6.33
C TYR A 161 9.07 -8.91 6.21
N SER A 162 8.67 -8.42 5.04
CA SER A 162 8.34 -7.00 4.83
C SER A 162 7.15 -6.52 5.67
N VAL A 163 6.32 -7.44 6.13
CA VAL A 163 5.19 -7.19 7.04
C VAL A 163 5.37 -7.86 8.41
N GLY A 164 6.57 -8.39 8.70
CA GLY A 164 6.87 -9.05 9.96
C GLY A 164 6.32 -10.48 10.07
N GLU A 165 6.01 -11.12 8.95
CA GLU A 165 5.45 -12.47 8.92
C GLU A 165 6.46 -13.50 8.42
N SER A 166 6.27 -14.76 8.82
CA SER A 166 6.93 -15.90 8.22
C SER A 166 6.04 -16.49 7.12
N GLY A 167 6.62 -16.88 5.98
CA GLY A 167 5.83 -17.39 4.87
C GLY A 167 6.69 -17.94 3.73
N ARG A 168 6.01 -18.43 2.69
CA ARG A 168 6.68 -18.95 1.50
C ARG A 168 6.99 -17.82 0.52
N PHE A 169 8.16 -17.86 -0.09
CA PHE A 169 8.52 -17.01 -1.23
C PHE A 169 7.85 -17.56 -2.49
N MET A 170 6.68 -17.02 -2.82
CA MET A 170 5.94 -17.36 -4.04
C MET A 170 5.40 -16.07 -4.64
N THR A 171 5.70 -15.83 -5.91
CA THR A 171 5.18 -14.67 -6.62
C THR A 171 3.65 -14.74 -6.73
N SER A 172 2.98 -13.80 -6.10
CA SER A 172 1.53 -13.68 -6.13
C SER A 172 1.05 -12.84 -7.32
N ARG A 173 -0.26 -12.94 -7.64
CA ARG A 173 -0.88 -12.02 -8.63
C ARG A 173 -0.78 -10.56 -8.22
N ARG A 174 -0.80 -10.29 -6.92
CA ARG A 174 -0.63 -8.93 -6.35
C ARG A 174 0.75 -8.39 -6.66
N GLU A 175 1.81 -9.19 -6.49
CA GLU A 175 3.17 -8.79 -6.82
C GLU A 175 3.34 -8.51 -8.30
N GLN A 176 2.76 -9.34 -9.17
CA GLN A 176 2.76 -9.10 -10.61
C GLN A 176 2.07 -7.78 -10.98
N GLY A 177 0.93 -7.47 -10.38
CA GLY A 177 0.20 -6.21 -10.58
C GLY A 177 0.98 -4.99 -10.11
N HIS A 178 1.60 -5.06 -8.93
CA HIS A 178 2.43 -3.98 -8.39
C HIS A 178 3.68 -3.73 -9.24
N GLY A 179 4.33 -4.80 -9.69
CA GLY A 179 5.48 -4.71 -10.59
C GLY A 179 5.11 -4.09 -11.95
N ALA A 180 3.99 -4.53 -12.53
CA ALA A 180 3.49 -3.99 -13.79
C ALA A 180 3.11 -2.50 -13.70
N LEU A 181 2.56 -2.06 -12.56
CA LEU A 181 2.27 -0.65 -12.32
C LEU A 181 3.56 0.18 -12.26
N ALA A 182 4.56 -0.28 -11.51
CA ALA A 182 5.85 0.41 -11.41
C ALA A 182 6.62 0.41 -12.75
N GLU A 183 6.60 -0.69 -13.49
CA GLU A 183 7.18 -0.78 -14.83
C GLU A 183 6.53 0.24 -15.79
N ARG A 184 5.21 0.31 -15.79
CA ARG A 184 4.45 1.26 -16.61
C ARG A 184 4.76 2.70 -16.24
N ALA A 185 4.94 2.99 -14.96
CA ALA A 185 5.26 4.33 -14.47
C ALA A 185 6.62 4.83 -14.97
N ILE A 186 7.63 3.95 -15.02
CA ILE A 186 9.01 4.29 -15.36
C ILE A 186 9.24 4.29 -16.88
N LYS A 187 8.64 3.36 -17.60
CA LYS A 187 8.89 3.12 -19.04
C LYS A 187 8.87 4.38 -19.93
N PRO A 188 7.93 5.34 -19.77
CA PRO A 188 7.86 6.52 -20.65
C PRO A 188 9.08 7.44 -20.60
N VAL A 189 9.81 7.44 -19.49
CA VAL A 189 10.97 8.34 -19.27
C VAL A 189 12.31 7.70 -19.61
N LEU A 190 12.31 6.44 -20.02
CA LEU A 190 13.52 5.74 -20.43
C LEU A 190 14.03 6.26 -21.79
N PRO A 191 15.35 6.19 -22.01
CA PRO A 191 15.93 6.47 -23.33
C PRO A 191 15.45 5.47 -24.38
N SER A 192 15.58 5.83 -25.65
CA SER A 192 15.36 4.92 -26.77
C SER A 192 16.48 3.87 -26.86
N GLU A 193 16.25 2.77 -27.60
CA GLU A 193 17.30 1.77 -27.83
C GLU A 193 18.48 2.33 -28.67
N GLU A 194 18.22 3.34 -29.50
CA GLU A 194 19.25 4.02 -30.28
C GLU A 194 20.19 4.85 -29.39
N ASP A 195 19.61 5.54 -28.39
CA ASP A 195 20.36 6.38 -27.45
C ASP A 195 21.04 5.57 -26.34
N TRP A 196 20.44 4.40 -26.00
CA TRP A 196 20.90 3.56 -24.90
C TRP A 196 20.77 2.07 -25.26
N PRO A 197 21.77 1.47 -25.91
CA PRO A 197 21.72 0.12 -26.45
C PRO A 197 21.93 -0.99 -25.41
N TYR A 198 21.17 -0.93 -24.32
CA TYR A 198 21.18 -1.92 -23.23
C TYR A 198 19.79 -2.40 -22.87
N ALA A 199 19.69 -3.69 -22.58
CA ALA A 199 18.56 -4.22 -21.85
C ALA A 199 18.71 -3.85 -20.36
N MET A 200 17.63 -3.40 -19.74
CA MET A 200 17.60 -2.90 -18.37
C MET A 200 16.67 -3.76 -17.52
N ARG A 201 17.17 -4.30 -16.42
CA ARG A 201 16.37 -5.02 -15.44
C ARG A 201 16.45 -4.32 -14.10
N VAL A 202 15.33 -3.79 -13.63
CA VAL A 202 15.17 -3.29 -12.27
C VAL A 202 14.56 -4.39 -11.40
N VAL A 203 15.11 -4.61 -10.23
CA VAL A 203 14.50 -5.43 -9.17
C VAL A 203 14.21 -4.52 -7.98
N SER A 204 12.98 -4.56 -7.50
CA SER A 204 12.56 -3.85 -6.30
C SER A 204 12.19 -4.85 -5.22
N ASP A 205 13.03 -4.94 -4.19
CA ASP A 205 12.81 -5.77 -3.00
C ASP A 205 12.21 -4.91 -1.89
N ILE A 206 11.02 -5.28 -1.43
CA ILE A 206 10.37 -4.57 -0.34
C ILE A 206 10.91 -5.05 0.99
N MET A 207 11.61 -4.16 1.67
CA MET A 207 12.28 -4.44 2.96
C MET A 207 11.33 -4.26 4.13
N SER A 208 10.42 -3.28 4.04
CA SER A 208 9.38 -3.01 5.04
C SER A 208 8.16 -2.37 4.38
N SER A 209 6.96 -2.64 4.90
CA SER A 209 5.71 -2.21 4.28
C SER A 209 4.71 -1.61 5.28
N ASN A 210 4.42 -0.33 5.08
CA ASN A 210 3.27 0.35 5.68
C ASN A 210 2.64 1.33 4.67
N GLY A 211 1.95 0.80 3.66
CA GLY A 211 1.27 1.56 2.60
C GLY A 211 2.12 1.81 1.36
N SER A 212 1.51 1.60 0.23
CA SER A 212 1.97 1.83 -1.15
C SER A 212 3.43 1.50 -1.47
N THR A 213 3.76 0.24 -1.37
CA THR A 213 5.08 -0.30 -1.75
C THR A 213 5.33 -0.22 -3.27
N SER A 214 4.29 -0.26 -4.11
CA SER A 214 4.43 -0.08 -5.56
C SER A 214 4.93 1.32 -5.91
N MET A 215 4.47 2.36 -5.21
CA MET A 215 4.95 3.73 -5.43
C MET A 215 6.35 3.93 -4.85
N ALA A 216 6.69 3.27 -3.75
CA ALA A 216 8.08 3.20 -3.26
C ALA A 216 9.00 2.53 -4.29
N SER A 217 8.51 1.47 -5.00
CA SER A 217 9.26 0.81 -6.06
C SER A 217 9.49 1.70 -7.29
N VAL A 218 8.55 2.58 -7.62
CA VAL A 218 8.75 3.60 -8.66
C VAL A 218 9.91 4.52 -8.28
N CYS A 219 9.91 5.04 -7.06
CA CYS A 219 10.96 5.94 -6.58
C CYS A 219 12.32 5.23 -6.51
N ALA A 220 12.37 4.03 -5.91
CA ALA A 220 13.60 3.25 -5.83
C ALA A 220 14.12 2.86 -7.23
N GLY A 221 13.22 2.45 -8.14
CA GLY A 221 13.58 2.09 -9.51
C GLY A 221 14.21 3.24 -10.30
N ILE A 222 13.63 4.43 -10.22
CA ILE A 222 14.19 5.64 -10.86
C ILE A 222 15.57 5.98 -10.28
N LEU A 223 15.70 5.98 -8.95
CA LEU A 223 16.97 6.25 -8.28
C LEU A 223 18.05 5.24 -8.68
N SER A 224 17.71 3.94 -8.74
CA SER A 224 18.65 2.90 -9.17
C SER A 224 19.08 3.05 -10.63
N LEU A 225 18.17 3.43 -11.53
CA LEU A 225 18.48 3.68 -12.93
C LEU A 225 19.41 4.88 -13.08
N MET A 226 19.18 5.95 -12.32
CA MET A 226 20.06 7.13 -12.30
C MET A 226 21.44 6.79 -11.75
N ASP A 227 21.52 6.02 -10.67
CA ASP A 227 22.79 5.53 -10.09
C ASP A 227 23.56 4.65 -11.08
N GLY A 228 22.85 3.84 -11.88
CA GLY A 228 23.40 3.03 -12.97
C GLY A 228 23.79 3.83 -14.21
N GLY A 229 23.65 5.15 -14.20
CA GLY A 229 24.03 6.04 -15.32
C GLY A 229 23.06 6.04 -16.50
N VAL A 230 21.85 5.49 -16.35
CA VAL A 230 20.85 5.51 -17.41
C VAL A 230 20.39 6.94 -17.67
N PRO A 231 20.47 7.46 -18.92
CA PRO A 231 20.08 8.85 -19.22
C PRO A 231 18.54 8.96 -19.33
N ILE A 232 17.85 8.93 -18.18
CA ILE A 232 16.40 9.11 -18.14
C ILE A 232 16.01 10.53 -18.58
N LYS A 233 14.88 10.65 -19.30
CA LYS A 233 14.39 11.93 -19.83
C LYS A 233 13.94 12.88 -18.72
N GLU A 234 13.22 12.35 -17.74
CA GLU A 234 12.70 13.07 -16.58
C GLU A 234 12.63 12.14 -15.38
N THR A 235 12.72 12.69 -14.17
CA THR A 235 12.48 11.93 -12.95
C THR A 235 11.00 11.66 -12.76
N VAL A 236 10.65 10.43 -12.37
CA VAL A 236 9.29 10.02 -12.02
C VAL A 236 9.24 9.72 -10.52
N ALA A 237 8.22 10.22 -9.87
CA ALA A 237 7.87 9.86 -8.50
C ALA A 237 6.46 9.28 -8.44
N GLY A 238 6.17 8.54 -7.39
CA GLY A 238 4.85 7.95 -7.17
C GLY A 238 4.35 8.14 -5.75
N ILE A 239 3.05 8.35 -5.61
CA ILE A 239 2.37 8.53 -4.32
C ILE A 239 1.03 7.80 -4.31
N ALA A 240 0.57 7.42 -3.12
CA ALA A 240 -0.77 6.91 -2.91
C ALA A 240 -1.62 7.94 -2.16
N MET A 241 -2.77 8.24 -2.73
CA MET A 241 -3.79 9.10 -2.18
C MET A 241 -4.95 8.25 -1.66
N GLY A 242 -5.72 8.76 -0.72
CA GLY A 242 -6.91 8.10 -0.20
C GLY A 242 -8.11 9.02 -0.13
N LEU A 243 -9.30 8.42 -0.12
CA LEU A 243 -10.56 9.11 0.11
C LEU A 243 -11.27 8.46 1.28
N ILE A 244 -11.76 9.29 2.20
CA ILE A 244 -12.71 8.89 3.23
C ILE A 244 -13.97 9.71 3.02
N LEU A 245 -15.12 9.03 2.87
CA LEU A 245 -16.40 9.65 2.54
C LEU A 245 -17.45 9.26 3.58
N ASN A 246 -18.13 10.24 4.17
CA ASN A 246 -19.28 9.98 5.05
C ASN A 246 -20.58 9.91 4.22
N PRO A 247 -21.59 9.12 4.63
CA PRO A 247 -22.92 9.12 4.02
C PRO A 247 -23.57 10.51 3.89
N ASP A 248 -23.25 11.44 4.78
CA ASP A 248 -23.69 12.84 4.75
C ASP A 248 -23.02 13.70 3.65
N GLY A 249 -22.10 13.11 2.88
CA GLY A 249 -21.36 13.80 1.83
C GLY A 249 -20.10 14.54 2.29
N LYS A 250 -19.77 14.52 3.58
CA LYS A 250 -18.48 15.01 4.10
C LYS A 250 -17.37 14.07 3.66
N TYR A 251 -16.26 14.61 3.19
CA TYR A 251 -15.13 13.79 2.73
C TYR A 251 -13.78 14.40 3.12
N ALA A 252 -12.77 13.55 3.15
CA ALA A 252 -11.37 13.93 3.30
C ALA A 252 -10.52 13.23 2.25
N ILE A 253 -9.63 13.99 1.60
CA ILE A 253 -8.61 13.46 0.71
C ILE A 253 -7.30 13.42 1.48
N LEU A 254 -6.65 12.26 1.47
CA LEU A 254 -5.43 12.00 2.21
C LEU A 254 -4.25 11.82 1.25
N THR A 255 -3.17 12.52 1.51
CA THR A 255 -1.91 12.39 0.77
C THR A 255 -1.00 11.39 1.46
N ASP A 256 -0.36 10.51 0.70
CA ASP A 256 0.55 9.48 1.22
C ASP A 256 -0.09 8.60 2.30
N ILE A 257 -1.08 7.81 1.91
CA ILE A 257 -1.79 6.93 2.82
C ILE A 257 -0.92 5.77 3.30
N GLN A 258 -1.08 5.44 4.57
CA GLN A 258 -0.51 4.23 5.15
C GLN A 258 -1.48 3.03 5.04
N GLY A 259 -0.99 1.82 5.38
CA GLY A 259 -1.77 0.60 5.20
C GLY A 259 -3.11 0.57 5.92
N LEU A 260 -3.21 1.19 7.10
CA LEU A 260 -4.47 1.30 7.84
C LEU A 260 -5.49 2.18 7.10
N GLU A 261 -5.05 3.32 6.56
CA GLU A 261 -5.90 4.25 5.81
C GLU A 261 -6.36 3.66 4.48
N ASP A 262 -5.50 2.87 3.81
CA ASP A 262 -5.88 2.06 2.64
C ASP A 262 -6.98 1.05 3.00
N HIS A 263 -6.83 0.34 4.11
CA HIS A 263 -7.80 -0.67 4.55
C HIS A 263 -9.16 -0.05 4.94
N LEU A 264 -9.15 1.06 5.68
CA LEU A 264 -10.34 1.70 6.23
C LEU A 264 -10.99 2.74 5.31
N GLY A 265 -10.26 3.18 4.26
CA GLY A 265 -10.71 4.17 3.30
C GLY A 265 -11.72 3.64 2.28
N ASP A 266 -12.34 4.57 1.56
CA ASP A 266 -13.36 4.31 0.53
C ASP A 266 -12.80 4.27 -0.89
N MET A 267 -11.60 4.82 -1.09
CA MET A 267 -10.82 4.76 -2.33
C MET A 267 -9.34 4.86 -2.00
N ASP A 268 -8.51 4.09 -2.69
CA ASP A 268 -7.09 4.35 -2.85
C ASP A 268 -6.77 4.69 -4.30
N PHE A 269 -5.94 5.71 -4.47
CA PHE A 269 -5.55 6.23 -5.77
C PHE A 269 -4.04 6.36 -5.83
N LYS A 270 -3.40 5.49 -6.62
CA LYS A 270 -1.96 5.50 -6.84
C LYS A 270 -1.66 6.24 -8.12
N VAL A 271 -0.83 7.25 -8.03
CA VAL A 271 -0.41 8.04 -9.17
C VAL A 271 1.09 8.15 -9.22
N ALA A 272 1.65 7.98 -10.41
CA ALA A 272 3.05 8.23 -10.70
C ALA A 272 3.18 9.16 -11.91
N GLY A 273 4.18 10.02 -11.88
CA GLY A 273 4.39 10.97 -12.96
C GLY A 273 5.67 11.76 -12.81
N SER A 274 5.97 12.49 -13.88
CA SER A 274 7.04 13.49 -13.94
C SER A 274 6.46 14.90 -13.77
N ARG A 275 7.27 15.92 -13.93
CA ARG A 275 6.80 17.32 -13.91
C ARG A 275 5.92 17.66 -15.10
N THR A 276 6.02 16.93 -16.21
CA THR A 276 5.28 17.18 -17.44
C THR A 276 3.97 16.40 -17.54
N GLY A 277 3.80 15.33 -16.75
CA GLY A 277 2.54 14.58 -16.76
C GLY A 277 2.55 13.27 -16.01
N VAL A 278 1.36 12.67 -15.92
CA VAL A 278 1.12 11.39 -15.28
C VAL A 278 1.60 10.27 -16.21
N THR A 279 2.40 9.34 -15.69
CA THR A 279 2.90 8.18 -16.43
C THR A 279 2.16 6.89 -16.10
N ALA A 280 1.61 6.78 -14.90
CA ALA A 280 0.76 5.66 -14.50
C ALA A 280 -0.21 6.07 -13.40
N LEU A 281 -1.37 5.43 -13.40
CA LEU A 281 -2.34 5.54 -12.31
C LEU A 281 -3.04 4.20 -12.09
N GLN A 282 -3.45 3.98 -10.84
CA GLN A 282 -4.33 2.90 -10.43
C GLN A 282 -5.31 3.46 -9.41
N MET A 283 -6.58 3.17 -9.58
CA MET A 283 -7.64 3.56 -8.66
C MET A 283 -8.41 2.32 -8.22
N ASP A 284 -8.55 2.13 -6.91
CA ASP A 284 -9.38 1.10 -6.30
C ASP A 284 -10.50 1.76 -5.49
N ILE A 285 -11.75 1.51 -5.89
CA ILE A 285 -12.93 2.16 -5.34
C ILE A 285 -13.76 1.12 -4.59
N LYS A 286 -14.06 1.41 -3.32
CA LYS A 286 -14.90 0.57 -2.44
C LYS A 286 -16.33 1.11 -2.29
N VAL A 287 -16.63 2.23 -2.95
CA VAL A 287 -17.96 2.87 -2.99
C VAL A 287 -18.56 2.81 -4.40
N LYS A 288 -19.83 3.19 -4.55
CA LYS A 288 -20.54 3.10 -5.85
C LYS A 288 -19.99 4.00 -6.96
N GLY A 289 -19.15 4.95 -6.60
CA GLY A 289 -18.51 5.88 -7.53
C GLY A 289 -17.97 7.11 -6.81
N VAL A 290 -17.10 7.85 -7.51
CA VAL A 290 -16.52 9.12 -7.05
C VAL A 290 -16.77 10.18 -8.10
N THR A 291 -16.85 11.45 -7.69
CA THR A 291 -16.99 12.58 -8.61
C THR A 291 -15.64 12.95 -9.22
N PRO A 292 -15.59 13.64 -10.38
CA PRO A 292 -14.34 14.13 -10.95
C PRO A 292 -13.59 15.08 -10.02
N GLN A 293 -14.30 15.75 -9.11
CA GLN A 293 -13.71 16.67 -8.13
C GLN A 293 -13.12 15.95 -6.95
#